data_e2f2398e83fc0aa6b529d0a6c7a44d29
#
_entry.id   e2f2398e83fc0aa6b529d0a6c7a44d29
#
_cell.length_a   1.000
_cell.length_b   1.000
_cell.length_c   1.000
_cell.angle_alpha   90.00
_cell.angle_beta   90.00
_cell.angle_gamma   90.00
#
_symmetry.space_group_name_H-M   'P 1'
#
loop_
_entity.id
_entity.type
_entity.pdbx_description
1 polymer ?
#
loop_
_entity_poly.entity_id
_entity_poly.type
_entity_poly.pdbx_seq_one_letter_code
_entity_poly.pdbx_strand_id
1 'polypeptide(L)'
;AFGGILSTVKSTRSASEEELTEKASLALSEMLSFGTTTCEAKSGYGLTTDEELKQLRAIQKLQERHAVDVVATFMGAHALPSEYKGNRDAYIRLLCEEMIPAVAEQKIAKFCDVFCETGVFNAQESRKILETGRKYGLTPKIHADEIDPIGGSVLAGELGAVSAEHLIVCPPEGISSMAKGGTVACLLPATSFYLGAGFAPARSMVEAGVPVAMASDFNPGSCPCLNMQFVIGLGCLKYKLTPEEVLTAVTLNGAAAIGMADQIGSVEVGKLGDLVVWDAPDLDYICYRIGSNLVKKVIKRGRMVP
;
A
#
# COMPACT_ATOMS: atom_id res chain seq x y z
N ALA A 1 -2.40 -17.39 -18.47
CA ALA A 1 -1.40 -17.26 -17.44
C ALA A 1 -1.03 -15.78 -17.41
N PHE A 2 -1.56 -15.05 -16.48
CA PHE A 2 -1.18 -13.67 -16.24
C PHE A 2 0.20 -13.69 -15.59
N GLY A 3 1.17 -12.96 -16.18
CA GLY A 3 2.53 -12.92 -15.65
C GLY A 3 2.51 -12.30 -14.26
N GLY A 4 2.89 -13.06 -13.23
CA GLY A 4 3.03 -12.56 -11.89
C GLY A 4 4.17 -11.52 -11.75
N ILE A 5 4.56 -11.19 -10.53
CA ILE A 5 5.60 -10.19 -10.18
C ILE A 5 6.83 -10.28 -11.11
N LEU A 6 7.37 -11.48 -11.36
CA LEU A 6 8.57 -11.67 -12.17
C LEU A 6 8.40 -11.27 -13.65
N SER A 7 7.18 -11.29 -14.20
CA SER A 7 6.92 -10.78 -15.55
C SER A 7 7.07 -9.25 -15.60
N THR A 8 6.55 -8.57 -14.60
CA THR A 8 6.67 -7.10 -14.45
C THR A 8 8.11 -6.68 -14.19
N VAL A 9 8.88 -7.46 -13.41
CA VAL A 9 10.31 -7.20 -13.14
C VAL A 9 11.09 -7.01 -14.44
N LYS A 10 10.89 -7.89 -15.44
CA LYS A 10 11.57 -7.77 -16.72
C LYS A 10 11.31 -6.43 -17.42
N SER A 11 10.05 -6.00 -17.45
CA SER A 11 9.66 -4.72 -18.07
C SER A 11 10.17 -3.51 -17.29
N THR A 12 10.12 -3.57 -15.96
CA THR A 12 10.61 -2.51 -15.07
C THR A 12 12.13 -2.32 -15.20
N ARG A 13 12.89 -3.43 -15.25
CA ARG A 13 14.35 -3.38 -15.44
C ARG A 13 14.73 -2.80 -16.80
N SER A 14 13.97 -3.07 -17.86
CA SER A 14 14.24 -2.55 -19.20
C SER A 14 13.83 -1.09 -19.40
N ALA A 15 12.92 -0.57 -18.59
CA ALA A 15 12.46 0.80 -18.66
C ALA A 15 13.45 1.77 -18.02
N SER A 16 13.60 2.94 -18.64
CA SER A 16 14.33 4.06 -18.03
C SER A 16 13.58 4.65 -16.84
N GLU A 17 14.29 5.38 -16.01
CA GLU A 17 13.71 6.11 -14.89
C GLU A 17 12.63 7.11 -15.34
N GLU A 18 12.85 7.77 -16.48
CA GLU A 18 11.90 8.74 -17.03
C GLU A 18 10.62 8.05 -17.55
N GLU A 19 10.75 6.94 -18.27
CA GLU A 19 9.58 6.15 -18.71
C GLU A 19 8.74 5.64 -17.55
N LEU A 20 9.37 5.22 -16.43
CA LEU A 20 8.66 4.83 -15.22
C LEU A 20 7.95 6.04 -14.59
N THR A 21 8.61 7.20 -14.54
CA THR A 21 8.04 8.45 -14.01
C THR A 21 6.84 8.91 -14.83
N GLU A 22 6.96 8.96 -16.16
CA GLU A 22 5.88 9.37 -17.06
C GLU A 22 4.66 8.46 -16.94
N LYS A 23 4.86 7.15 -16.97
CA LYS A 23 3.79 6.17 -16.82
C LYS A 23 3.07 6.29 -15.47
N ALA A 24 3.83 6.46 -14.39
CA ALA A 24 3.27 6.63 -13.06
C ALA A 24 2.54 7.98 -12.91
N SER A 25 3.02 9.05 -13.56
CA SER A 25 2.35 10.35 -13.59
C SER A 25 0.97 10.28 -14.24
N LEU A 26 0.81 9.51 -15.32
CA LEU A 26 -0.50 9.28 -15.95
C LEU A 26 -1.46 8.56 -14.99
N ALA A 27 -0.98 7.52 -14.29
CA ALA A 27 -1.78 6.81 -13.30
C ALA A 27 -2.18 7.71 -12.12
N LEU A 28 -1.27 8.56 -11.62
CA LEU A 28 -1.56 9.53 -10.58
C LEU A 28 -2.59 10.58 -11.02
N SER A 29 -2.54 11.02 -12.28
CA SER A 29 -3.53 11.95 -12.83
C SER A 29 -4.93 11.33 -12.87
N GLU A 30 -5.02 10.06 -13.22
CA GLU A 30 -6.28 9.31 -13.17
C GLU A 30 -6.76 9.11 -11.71
N MET A 31 -5.88 8.71 -10.79
CA MET A 31 -6.19 8.61 -9.35
C MET A 31 -6.70 9.95 -8.79
N LEU A 32 -6.09 11.08 -9.19
CA LEU A 32 -6.52 12.41 -8.79
C LEU A 32 -7.94 12.71 -9.26
N SER A 33 -8.29 12.32 -10.48
CA SER A 33 -9.65 12.47 -11.03
C SER A 33 -10.71 11.68 -10.25
N PHE A 34 -10.30 10.62 -9.55
CA PHE A 34 -11.11 9.84 -8.62
C PHE A 34 -10.98 10.29 -7.16
N GLY A 35 -10.34 11.44 -6.90
CA GLY A 35 -10.29 12.08 -5.59
C GLY A 35 -9.10 11.70 -4.71
N THR A 36 -8.13 10.92 -5.22
CA THR A 36 -6.92 10.61 -4.46
C THR A 36 -5.99 11.81 -4.41
N THR A 37 -5.70 12.33 -3.22
CA THR A 37 -4.83 13.49 -3.00
C THR A 37 -3.45 13.12 -2.46
N THR A 38 -3.33 11.95 -1.85
CA THR A 38 -2.07 11.37 -1.34
C THR A 38 -2.10 9.87 -1.54
N CYS A 39 -1.00 9.28 -1.97
CA CYS A 39 -0.85 7.83 -2.07
C CYS A 39 0.53 7.37 -1.62
N GLU A 40 0.63 6.09 -1.31
CA GLU A 40 1.88 5.38 -1.15
C GLU A 40 2.26 4.73 -2.48
N ALA A 41 3.53 4.83 -2.86
CA ALA A 41 4.09 4.10 -3.98
C ALA A 41 5.22 3.18 -3.49
N LYS A 42 5.14 1.91 -3.86
CA LYS A 42 6.12 0.90 -3.48
C LYS A 42 7.04 0.56 -4.66
N SER A 43 8.32 0.36 -4.39
CA SER A 43 9.23 -0.33 -5.29
C SER A 43 8.89 -1.84 -5.34
N GLY A 44 9.82 -2.72 -5.63
CA GLY A 44 9.61 -4.17 -5.53
C GLY A 44 9.46 -4.89 -6.87
N TYR A 45 9.69 -4.19 -7.96
CA TYR A 45 9.75 -4.77 -9.31
C TYR A 45 11.14 -4.66 -9.95
N GLY A 46 12.16 -4.23 -9.19
CA GLY A 46 13.55 -4.22 -9.59
C GLY A 46 14.29 -5.48 -9.15
N LEU A 47 14.19 -5.79 -7.87
CA LEU A 47 14.78 -6.95 -7.20
C LEU A 47 16.31 -7.04 -7.35
N THR A 48 16.95 -5.92 -7.64
CA THR A 48 18.39 -5.67 -7.55
C THR A 48 18.60 -4.29 -6.94
N THR A 49 19.79 -4.02 -6.37
CA THR A 49 20.06 -2.74 -5.71
C THR A 49 19.79 -1.56 -6.63
N ASP A 50 20.40 -1.53 -7.82
CA ASP A 50 20.27 -0.40 -8.74
C ASP A 50 18.86 -0.20 -9.26
N GLU A 51 18.12 -1.29 -9.52
CA GLU A 51 16.77 -1.24 -10.06
C GLU A 51 15.73 -0.84 -9.02
N GLU A 52 15.91 -1.22 -7.76
CA GLU A 52 15.09 -0.73 -6.64
C GLU A 52 15.33 0.76 -6.40
N LEU A 53 16.60 1.20 -6.38
CA LEU A 53 16.96 2.61 -6.25
C LEU A 53 16.43 3.45 -7.43
N LYS A 54 16.41 2.91 -8.65
CA LYS A 54 15.83 3.56 -9.84
C LYS A 54 14.32 3.82 -9.65
N GLN A 55 13.56 2.82 -9.17
CA GLN A 55 12.13 3.00 -8.88
C GLN A 55 11.90 4.07 -7.81
N LEU A 56 12.69 4.08 -6.74
CA LEU A 56 12.58 5.09 -5.68
C LEU A 56 12.91 6.50 -6.22
N ARG A 57 13.89 6.66 -7.13
CA ARG A 57 14.15 7.95 -7.80
C ARG A 57 12.99 8.39 -8.69
N ALA A 58 12.34 7.46 -9.40
CA ALA A 58 11.13 7.77 -10.16
C ALA A 58 10.00 8.27 -9.24
N ILE A 59 9.82 7.65 -8.08
CA ILE A 59 8.85 8.11 -7.06
C ILE A 59 9.23 9.52 -6.55
N GLN A 60 10.50 9.80 -6.31
CA GLN A 60 10.95 11.14 -5.89
C GLN A 60 10.59 12.21 -6.94
N LYS A 61 10.83 11.93 -8.21
CA LYS A 61 10.44 12.86 -9.31
C LYS A 61 8.94 13.13 -9.31
N LEU A 62 8.10 12.12 -9.01
CA LEU A 62 6.65 12.31 -8.90
C LEU A 62 6.28 13.23 -7.73
N GLN A 63 6.93 13.09 -6.57
CA GLN A 63 6.73 13.98 -5.42
C GLN A 63 7.02 15.45 -5.76
N GLU A 64 7.99 15.70 -6.65
CA GLU A 64 8.39 17.04 -7.06
C GLU A 64 7.49 17.64 -8.16
N ARG A 65 6.90 16.80 -9.02
CA ARG A 65 6.25 17.22 -10.27
C ARG A 65 4.73 17.07 -10.28
N HIS A 66 4.16 16.24 -9.39
CA HIS A 66 2.74 15.92 -9.43
C HIS A 66 1.95 16.57 -8.28
N ALA A 67 0.65 16.83 -8.53
CA ALA A 67 -0.24 17.41 -7.51
C ALA A 67 -0.57 16.43 -6.38
N VAL A 68 -0.63 15.12 -6.67
CA VAL A 68 -0.78 14.07 -5.65
C VAL A 68 0.53 13.95 -4.87
N ASP A 69 0.45 13.99 -3.53
CA ASP A 69 1.60 13.68 -2.70
C ASP A 69 1.86 12.18 -2.73
N VAL A 70 3.13 11.79 -2.91
CA VAL A 70 3.51 10.37 -3.01
C VAL A 70 4.47 10.02 -1.89
N VAL A 71 4.15 9.00 -1.09
CA VAL A 71 5.03 8.49 -0.04
C VAL A 71 5.73 7.23 -0.53
N ALA A 72 7.05 7.21 -0.48
CA ALA A 72 7.84 6.11 -1.02
C ALA A 72 8.04 4.98 0.00
N THR A 73 7.89 3.74 -0.45
CA THR A 73 8.14 2.51 0.29
C THR A 73 9.12 1.62 -0.48
N PHE A 74 10.18 1.19 0.18
CA PHE A 74 11.07 0.16 -0.33
C PHE A 74 10.47 -1.22 -0.12
N MET A 75 10.37 -2.00 -1.20
CA MET A 75 9.83 -3.36 -1.18
C MET A 75 10.68 -4.36 -1.98
N GLY A 76 12.01 -4.31 -1.87
CA GLY A 76 12.90 -5.27 -2.52
C GLY A 76 12.62 -6.72 -2.12
N ALA A 77 11.99 -6.95 -0.97
CA ALA A 77 11.54 -8.27 -0.51
C ALA A 77 10.12 -8.62 -1.02
N HIS A 78 9.83 -8.38 -2.31
CA HIS A 78 8.54 -8.64 -2.94
C HIS A 78 8.46 -10.03 -3.59
N ALA A 79 9.57 -10.52 -4.12
CA ALA A 79 9.70 -11.87 -4.67
C ALA A 79 11.16 -12.31 -4.64
N LEU A 80 11.40 -13.62 -4.82
CA LEU A 80 12.75 -14.14 -5.04
C LEU A 80 13.06 -14.03 -6.55
N PRO A 81 14.05 -13.21 -6.97
CA PRO A 81 14.38 -13.09 -8.38
C PRO A 81 15.02 -14.37 -8.93
N SER A 82 14.88 -14.59 -10.23
CA SER A 82 15.32 -15.82 -10.90
C SER A 82 16.81 -16.12 -10.70
N GLU A 83 17.63 -15.09 -10.56
CA GLU A 83 19.09 -15.17 -10.35
C GLU A 83 19.46 -15.82 -9.00
N TYR A 84 18.53 -15.76 -8.05
CA TYR A 84 18.68 -16.34 -6.69
C TYR A 84 17.87 -17.62 -6.50
N LYS A 85 17.32 -18.20 -7.58
CA LYS A 85 16.60 -19.48 -7.50
C LYS A 85 17.52 -20.56 -6.90
N GLY A 86 17.08 -21.14 -5.75
CA GLY A 86 17.87 -22.12 -5.02
C GLY A 86 18.93 -21.55 -4.08
N ASN A 87 19.07 -20.23 -3.99
CA ASN A 87 19.98 -19.55 -3.06
C ASN A 87 19.32 -18.37 -2.34
N ARG A 88 18.22 -18.66 -1.67
CA ARG A 88 17.40 -17.70 -0.92
C ARG A 88 18.21 -16.88 0.09
N ASP A 89 19.09 -17.54 0.83
CA ASP A 89 19.90 -16.89 1.86
C ASP A 89 20.82 -15.82 1.30
N ALA A 90 21.32 -16.01 0.07
CA ALA A 90 22.12 -15.00 -0.59
C ALA A 90 21.28 -13.76 -0.95
N TYR A 91 20.02 -13.93 -1.35
CA TYR A 91 19.13 -12.81 -1.63
C TYR A 91 18.77 -12.05 -0.33
N ILE A 92 18.49 -12.77 0.76
CA ILE A 92 18.24 -12.14 2.06
C ILE A 92 19.46 -11.36 2.56
N ARG A 93 20.68 -11.89 2.33
CA ARG A 93 21.92 -11.14 2.62
C ARG A 93 22.01 -9.88 1.77
N LEU A 94 21.77 -9.97 0.44
CA LEU A 94 21.74 -8.81 -0.45
C LEU A 94 20.77 -7.74 0.04
N LEU A 95 19.54 -8.13 0.40
CA LEU A 95 18.54 -7.21 0.97
C LEU A 95 19.07 -6.51 2.22
N CYS A 96 19.62 -7.28 3.18
CA CYS A 96 19.99 -6.75 4.49
C CYS A 96 21.34 -6.00 4.51
N GLU A 97 22.32 -6.44 3.72
CA GLU A 97 23.70 -5.96 3.78
C GLU A 97 24.02 -4.94 2.70
N GLU A 98 23.21 -4.84 1.63
CA GLU A 98 23.44 -3.94 0.51
C GLU A 98 22.22 -3.06 0.19
N MET A 99 21.06 -3.65 -0.17
CA MET A 99 19.91 -2.86 -0.63
C MET A 99 19.39 -1.91 0.45
N ILE A 100 19.09 -2.41 1.65
CA ILE A 100 18.54 -1.59 2.74
C ILE A 100 19.49 -0.44 3.13
N PRO A 101 20.81 -0.67 3.33
CA PRO A 101 21.75 0.42 3.51
C PRO A 101 21.73 1.46 2.39
N ALA A 102 21.74 1.03 1.12
CA ALA A 102 21.74 1.94 -0.04
C ALA A 102 20.43 2.75 -0.12
N VAL A 103 19.28 2.13 0.15
CA VAL A 103 17.97 2.80 0.23
C VAL A 103 17.95 3.84 1.34
N ALA A 104 18.50 3.52 2.50
CA ALA A 104 18.60 4.46 3.63
C ALA A 104 19.50 5.65 3.31
N GLU A 105 20.61 5.42 2.61
CA GLU A 105 21.50 6.48 2.15
C GLU A 105 20.82 7.40 1.13
N GLN A 106 19.97 6.85 0.27
CA GLN A 106 19.19 7.61 -0.72
C GLN A 106 18.16 8.57 -0.08
N LYS A 107 17.67 8.29 1.13
CA LYS A 107 16.72 9.12 1.91
C LYS A 107 15.39 9.44 1.21
N ILE A 108 14.92 8.57 0.33
CA ILE A 108 13.64 8.72 -0.37
C ILE A 108 12.56 7.89 0.31
N ALA A 109 12.82 6.61 0.55
CA ALA A 109 11.86 5.71 1.17
C ALA A 109 11.66 6.02 2.67
N LYS A 110 10.41 6.03 3.11
CA LYS A 110 10.02 6.14 4.53
C LYS A 110 9.84 4.75 5.16
N PHE A 111 9.41 3.79 4.38
CA PHE A 111 9.03 2.46 4.83
C PHE A 111 9.86 1.36 4.17
N CYS A 112 9.97 0.24 4.89
CA CYS A 112 10.44 -1.04 4.37
C CYS A 112 9.32 -2.06 4.47
N ASP A 113 8.99 -2.69 3.35
CA ASP A 113 7.90 -3.66 3.22
C ASP A 113 8.43 -5.03 2.76
N VAL A 114 7.75 -6.08 3.15
CA VAL A 114 8.08 -7.46 2.79
C VAL A 114 6.82 -8.26 2.46
N PHE A 115 6.88 -9.11 1.46
CA PHE A 115 5.81 -10.06 1.15
C PHE A 115 6.01 -11.36 1.96
N CYS A 116 5.36 -11.41 3.12
CA CYS A 116 5.37 -12.57 4.02
C CYS A 116 4.31 -13.57 3.60
N GLU A 117 4.68 -14.53 2.74
CA GLU A 117 3.75 -15.48 2.16
C GLU A 117 4.42 -16.82 1.85
N THR A 118 3.63 -17.89 1.79
CA THR A 118 4.09 -19.22 1.35
C THR A 118 4.75 -19.14 -0.01
N GLY A 119 6.00 -19.65 -0.09
CA GLY A 119 6.78 -19.65 -1.33
C GLY A 119 7.51 -18.32 -1.62
N VAL A 120 7.26 -17.25 -0.84
CA VAL A 120 7.95 -15.96 -0.96
C VAL A 120 8.91 -15.77 0.22
N PHE A 121 8.56 -15.06 1.29
CA PHE A 121 9.36 -14.96 2.52
C PHE A 121 8.53 -15.47 3.70
N ASN A 122 9.13 -16.31 4.56
CA ASN A 122 8.49 -16.74 5.79
C ASN A 122 8.59 -15.67 6.89
N ALA A 123 7.89 -15.88 8.02
CA ALA A 123 7.85 -14.91 9.11
C ALA A 123 9.22 -14.60 9.74
N GLN A 124 10.14 -15.58 9.80
CA GLN A 124 11.50 -15.37 10.36
C GLN A 124 12.36 -14.53 9.39
N GLU A 125 12.31 -14.85 8.10
CA GLU A 125 12.99 -14.09 7.05
C GLU A 125 12.46 -12.65 7.00
N SER A 126 11.14 -12.50 7.05
CA SER A 126 10.45 -11.20 7.06
C SER A 126 10.85 -10.37 8.28
N ARG A 127 10.91 -10.97 9.48
CA ARG A 127 11.40 -10.31 10.69
C ARG A 127 12.81 -9.76 10.50
N LYS A 128 13.72 -10.60 10.02
CA LYS A 128 15.12 -10.20 9.79
C LYS A 128 15.21 -8.99 8.86
N ILE A 129 14.48 -9.00 7.76
CA ILE A 129 14.47 -7.91 6.77
C ILE A 129 13.91 -6.63 7.39
N LEU A 130 12.75 -6.70 8.04
CA LEU A 130 12.08 -5.54 8.63
C LEU A 130 12.84 -4.94 9.81
N GLU A 131 13.44 -5.77 10.66
CA GLU A 131 14.32 -5.29 11.75
C GLU A 131 15.59 -4.65 11.22
N THR A 132 16.12 -5.14 10.08
CA THR A 132 17.22 -4.47 9.39
C THR A 132 16.77 -3.12 8.87
N GLY A 133 15.62 -3.04 8.17
CA GLY A 133 15.06 -1.76 7.73
C GLY A 133 14.94 -0.76 8.88
N ARG A 134 14.41 -1.19 10.02
CA ARG A 134 14.29 -0.34 11.23
C ARG A 134 15.64 0.18 11.74
N LYS A 135 16.69 -0.65 11.74
CA LYS A 135 18.05 -0.20 12.13
C LYS A 135 18.58 0.92 11.24
N TYR A 136 18.15 0.95 10.00
CA TYR A 136 18.49 2.00 9.03
C TYR A 136 17.45 3.12 8.93
N GLY A 137 16.48 3.18 9.86
CA GLY A 137 15.51 4.29 9.95
C GLY A 137 14.26 4.13 9.08
N LEU A 138 14.05 2.97 8.44
CA LEU A 138 12.85 2.68 7.69
C LEU A 138 11.78 2.06 8.59
N THR A 139 10.56 2.58 8.56
CA THR A 139 9.46 2.05 9.36
C THR A 139 8.91 0.76 8.71
N PRO A 140 8.65 -0.33 9.48
CA PRO A 140 8.15 -1.58 8.95
C PRO A 140 6.73 -1.49 8.42
N LYS A 141 6.48 -2.17 7.29
CA LYS A 141 5.19 -2.57 6.73
C LYS A 141 5.26 -4.03 6.31
N ILE A 142 4.14 -4.69 6.05
CA ILE A 142 4.14 -6.10 5.68
C ILE A 142 2.92 -6.45 4.83
N HIS A 143 3.12 -7.14 3.68
CA HIS A 143 2.08 -7.89 2.99
C HIS A 143 1.98 -9.25 3.67
N ALA A 144 0.78 -9.60 4.13
CA ALA A 144 0.59 -10.75 4.99
C ALA A 144 -0.76 -11.44 4.78
N ASP A 145 -0.78 -12.74 4.97
CA ASP A 145 -1.99 -13.56 5.01
C ASP A 145 -2.91 -13.32 3.79
N GLU A 146 -2.31 -13.13 2.63
CA GLU A 146 -3.04 -12.97 1.36
C GLU A 146 -3.55 -14.32 0.86
N ILE A 147 -2.70 -15.35 0.92
CA ILE A 147 -2.96 -16.71 0.45
C ILE A 147 -3.00 -17.68 1.61
N ASP A 148 -1.95 -17.68 2.44
CA ASP A 148 -1.78 -18.59 3.58
C ASP A 148 -1.44 -17.83 4.88
N PRO A 149 -2.04 -18.21 6.04
CA PRO A 149 -1.78 -17.55 7.31
C PRO A 149 -0.49 -18.08 7.95
N ILE A 150 0.66 -17.65 7.43
CA ILE A 150 1.98 -18.15 7.90
C ILE A 150 2.60 -17.31 9.03
N GLY A 151 1.79 -16.49 9.70
CA GLY A 151 2.21 -15.68 10.85
C GLY A 151 2.59 -14.25 10.50
N GLY A 152 2.30 -13.78 9.28
CA GLY A 152 2.62 -12.42 8.83
C GLY A 152 1.89 -11.34 9.63
N SER A 153 0.59 -11.49 9.86
CA SER A 153 -0.21 -10.55 10.67
C SER A 153 0.19 -10.55 12.16
N VAL A 154 0.59 -11.73 12.70
CA VAL A 154 1.13 -11.80 14.06
C VAL A 154 2.43 -11.01 14.15
N LEU A 155 3.33 -11.23 13.19
CA LEU A 155 4.60 -10.50 13.09
C LEU A 155 4.39 -8.98 12.94
N ALA A 156 3.39 -8.56 12.17
CA ALA A 156 3.04 -7.14 12.03
C ALA A 156 2.79 -6.47 13.39
N GLY A 157 1.94 -7.09 14.21
CA GLY A 157 1.64 -6.59 15.56
C GLY A 157 2.84 -6.64 16.51
N GLU A 158 3.62 -7.72 16.50
CA GLU A 158 4.82 -7.85 17.33
C GLU A 158 5.89 -6.81 17.01
N LEU A 159 6.06 -6.47 15.74
CA LEU A 159 6.97 -5.43 15.31
C LEU A 159 6.39 -4.03 15.47
N GLY A 160 5.09 -3.85 15.74
CA GLY A 160 4.44 -2.56 15.64
C GLY A 160 4.63 -1.97 14.23
N ALA A 161 4.40 -2.77 13.20
CA ALA A 161 4.41 -2.29 11.83
C ALA A 161 3.33 -1.23 11.66
N VAL A 162 3.59 -0.18 10.86
CA VAL A 162 2.61 0.88 10.68
C VAL A 162 1.34 0.37 10.01
N SER A 163 1.48 -0.56 9.07
CA SER A 163 0.35 -1.27 8.47
C SER A 163 0.72 -2.70 8.06
N ALA A 164 -0.32 -3.53 7.91
CA ALA A 164 -0.26 -4.83 7.28
C ALA A 164 -1.29 -4.87 6.15
N GLU A 165 -0.86 -5.31 4.97
CA GLU A 165 -1.63 -5.27 3.73
C GLU A 165 -2.26 -6.62 3.41
N HIS A 166 -3.39 -6.63 2.66
CA HIS A 166 -4.23 -7.77 2.22
C HIS A 166 -5.04 -8.42 3.35
N LEU A 167 -4.44 -9.25 4.18
CA LEU A 167 -5.05 -9.89 5.34
C LEU A 167 -6.29 -10.74 5.02
N ILE A 168 -6.36 -11.32 3.82
CA ILE A 168 -7.54 -12.05 3.31
C ILE A 168 -7.87 -13.24 4.21
N VAL A 169 -6.83 -13.97 4.64
CA VAL A 169 -6.97 -15.15 5.50
C VAL A 169 -6.41 -14.91 6.91
N CYS A 170 -6.43 -13.65 7.37
CA CYS A 170 -5.90 -13.27 8.68
C CYS A 170 -6.60 -14.04 9.81
N PRO A 171 -5.86 -14.79 10.65
CA PRO A 171 -6.41 -15.56 11.76
C PRO A 171 -6.69 -14.66 12.99
N PRO A 172 -7.52 -15.12 13.95
CA PRO A 172 -7.85 -14.34 15.15
C PRO A 172 -6.64 -13.89 15.96
N GLU A 173 -5.59 -14.71 16.05
CA GLU A 173 -4.33 -14.34 16.71
C GLU A 173 -3.60 -13.18 16.00
N GLY A 174 -3.68 -13.11 14.68
CA GLY A 174 -3.16 -11.99 13.88
C GLY A 174 -3.91 -10.71 14.18
N ILE A 175 -5.26 -10.75 14.20
CA ILE A 175 -6.11 -9.61 14.58
C ILE A 175 -5.74 -9.13 15.99
N SER A 176 -5.63 -10.07 16.96
CA SER A 176 -5.27 -9.74 18.35
C SER A 176 -3.87 -9.11 18.44
N SER A 177 -2.90 -9.62 17.68
CA SER A 177 -1.54 -9.07 17.66
C SER A 177 -1.51 -7.66 17.09
N MET A 178 -2.17 -7.41 15.95
CA MET A 178 -2.26 -6.09 15.33
C MET A 178 -2.96 -5.07 16.24
N ALA A 179 -4.05 -5.46 16.91
CA ALA A 179 -4.73 -4.61 17.89
C ALA A 179 -3.80 -4.15 19.02
N LYS A 180 -3.00 -5.08 19.56
CA LYS A 180 -2.02 -4.78 20.62
C LYS A 180 -0.84 -3.94 20.12
N GLY A 181 -0.38 -4.19 18.89
CA GLY A 181 0.73 -3.49 18.27
C GLY A 181 0.38 -2.12 17.70
N GLY A 182 -0.92 -1.76 17.62
CA GLY A 182 -1.38 -0.52 17.00
C GLY A 182 -1.20 -0.49 15.47
N THR A 183 -1.10 -1.68 14.84
CA THR A 183 -0.92 -1.81 13.40
C THR A 183 -2.23 -1.57 12.65
N VAL A 184 -2.20 -0.75 11.61
CA VAL A 184 -3.35 -0.51 10.72
C VAL A 184 -3.51 -1.71 9.77
N ALA A 185 -4.71 -2.27 9.69
CA ALA A 185 -5.07 -3.26 8.68
C ALA A 185 -5.42 -2.56 7.36
N CYS A 186 -4.54 -2.60 6.38
CA CYS A 186 -4.77 -1.99 5.07
C CYS A 186 -5.37 -3.03 4.10
N LEU A 187 -6.67 -2.96 3.90
CA LEU A 187 -7.41 -3.92 3.11
C LEU A 187 -7.52 -3.48 1.64
N LEU A 188 -7.45 -4.45 0.74
CA LEU A 188 -7.30 -4.23 -0.71
C LEU A 188 -8.44 -4.91 -1.49
N PRO A 189 -9.70 -4.42 -1.34
CA PRO A 189 -10.87 -5.11 -1.86
C PRO A 189 -10.92 -5.19 -3.39
N ALA A 190 -10.30 -4.25 -4.10
CA ALA A 190 -10.28 -4.26 -5.56
C ALA A 190 -9.39 -5.41 -6.10
N THR A 191 -8.30 -5.73 -5.42
CA THR A 191 -7.43 -6.88 -5.73
C THR A 191 -8.17 -8.20 -5.50
N SER A 192 -8.80 -8.37 -4.34
CA SER A 192 -9.63 -9.54 -4.04
C SER A 192 -10.74 -9.73 -5.10
N PHE A 193 -11.39 -8.64 -5.50
CA PHE A 193 -12.42 -8.65 -6.51
C PHE A 193 -11.89 -9.06 -7.90
N TYR A 194 -10.78 -8.44 -8.32
CA TYR A 194 -10.19 -8.70 -9.64
C TYR A 194 -9.68 -10.13 -9.79
N LEU A 195 -9.08 -10.68 -8.74
CA LEU A 195 -8.59 -12.05 -8.71
C LEU A 195 -9.68 -13.10 -8.45
N GLY A 196 -10.88 -12.69 -8.06
CA GLY A 196 -11.92 -13.63 -7.61
C GLY A 196 -11.57 -14.34 -6.30
N ALA A 197 -10.73 -13.71 -5.47
CA ALA A 197 -10.28 -14.22 -4.17
C ALA A 197 -11.32 -13.96 -3.07
N GLY A 198 -11.03 -14.46 -1.85
CA GLY A 198 -11.77 -14.12 -0.64
C GLY A 198 -11.60 -12.65 -0.23
N PHE A 199 -12.33 -12.25 0.82
CA PHE A 199 -12.25 -10.91 1.40
C PHE A 199 -11.82 -11.00 2.86
N ALA A 200 -10.95 -10.09 3.29
CA ALA A 200 -10.46 -10.02 4.65
C ALA A 200 -11.59 -9.88 5.69
N PRO A 201 -11.41 -10.39 6.93
CA PRO A 201 -12.41 -10.34 8.00
C PRO A 201 -12.50 -8.93 8.63
N ALA A 202 -12.81 -7.90 7.82
CA ALA A 202 -12.77 -6.50 8.20
C ALA A 202 -13.67 -6.18 9.43
N ARG A 203 -14.88 -6.77 9.49
CA ARG A 203 -15.79 -6.58 10.62
C ARG A 203 -15.16 -7.03 11.94
N SER A 204 -14.55 -8.22 11.95
CA SER A 204 -13.86 -8.75 13.14
C SER A 204 -12.65 -7.88 13.54
N MET A 205 -11.95 -7.29 12.57
CA MET A 205 -10.84 -6.37 12.83
C MET A 205 -11.36 -5.09 13.52
N VAL A 206 -12.42 -4.47 13.00
CA VAL A 206 -13.03 -3.28 13.60
C VAL A 206 -13.54 -3.57 15.01
N GLU A 207 -14.24 -4.69 15.23
CA GLU A 207 -14.75 -5.11 16.53
C GLU A 207 -13.63 -5.39 17.54
N ALA A 208 -12.48 -5.85 17.07
CA ALA A 208 -11.28 -6.04 17.90
C ALA A 208 -10.48 -4.75 18.15
N GLY A 209 -10.92 -3.59 17.61
CA GLY A 209 -10.24 -2.31 17.76
C GLY A 209 -9.02 -2.11 16.85
N VAL A 210 -8.86 -2.92 15.80
CA VAL A 210 -7.83 -2.70 14.78
C VAL A 210 -8.30 -1.59 13.83
N PRO A 211 -7.52 -0.51 13.65
CA PRO A 211 -7.85 0.49 12.63
C PRO A 211 -7.81 -0.14 11.24
N VAL A 212 -8.90 -0.03 10.48
CA VAL A 212 -8.99 -0.54 9.12
C VAL A 212 -8.81 0.62 8.14
N ALA A 213 -7.81 0.50 7.26
CA ALA A 213 -7.63 1.34 6.08
C ALA A 213 -8.04 0.56 4.83
N MET A 214 -8.37 1.27 3.74
CA MET A 214 -8.59 0.66 2.43
C MET A 214 -7.82 1.42 1.35
N ALA A 215 -7.25 0.69 0.40
CA ALA A 215 -6.49 1.24 -0.71
C ALA A 215 -6.79 0.51 -2.03
N SER A 216 -6.33 1.07 -3.14
CA SER A 216 -6.56 0.53 -4.47
C SER A 216 -5.70 -0.70 -4.78
N ASP A 217 -4.47 -0.74 -4.27
CA ASP A 217 -3.46 -1.73 -4.68
C ASP A 217 -3.22 -1.75 -6.19
N PHE A 218 -3.24 -0.57 -6.82
CA PHE A 218 -2.98 -0.49 -8.25
C PHE A 218 -1.63 -1.09 -8.61
N ASN A 219 -1.66 -2.16 -9.38
CA ASN A 219 -0.48 -2.84 -9.87
C ASN A 219 -0.77 -3.59 -11.18
N PRO A 220 0.26 -3.87 -12.01
CA PRO A 220 0.05 -4.47 -13.34
C PRO A 220 -0.36 -5.95 -13.30
N GLY A 221 -0.19 -6.65 -12.17
CA GLY A 221 -0.40 -8.09 -12.06
C GLY A 221 -1.78 -8.50 -11.57
N SER A 222 -2.27 -7.84 -10.54
CA SER A 222 -3.44 -8.29 -9.78
C SER A 222 -4.52 -7.24 -9.58
N CYS A 223 -4.26 -5.96 -9.88
CA CYS A 223 -5.28 -4.92 -9.71
C CYS A 223 -5.07 -3.70 -10.61
N PRO A 224 -5.74 -3.59 -11.78
CA PRO A 224 -5.64 -2.41 -12.64
C PRO A 224 -6.59 -1.26 -12.22
N CYS A 225 -7.06 -1.23 -10.96
CA CYS A 225 -8.05 -0.28 -10.48
C CYS A 225 -7.40 0.97 -9.88
N LEU A 226 -7.75 2.15 -10.42
CA LEU A 226 -7.34 3.47 -9.93
C LEU A 226 -8.50 4.21 -9.23
N ASN A 227 -9.70 3.63 -9.23
CA ASN A 227 -10.94 4.26 -8.79
C ASN A 227 -11.23 3.98 -7.31
N MET A 228 -10.93 4.96 -6.44
CA MET A 228 -11.22 4.85 -5.01
C MET A 228 -12.72 4.78 -4.69
N GLN A 229 -13.61 5.33 -5.52
CA GLN A 229 -15.05 5.19 -5.31
C GLN A 229 -15.51 3.73 -5.51
N PHE A 230 -14.88 2.98 -6.42
CA PHE A 230 -15.10 1.54 -6.54
C PHE A 230 -14.64 0.79 -5.28
N VAL A 231 -13.47 1.15 -4.73
CA VAL A 231 -12.95 0.61 -3.46
C VAL A 231 -13.94 0.89 -2.30
N ILE A 232 -14.46 2.12 -2.22
CA ILE A 232 -15.49 2.54 -1.25
C ILE A 232 -16.73 1.64 -1.35
N GLY A 233 -17.27 1.45 -2.55
CA GLY A 233 -18.43 0.58 -2.77
C GLY A 233 -18.18 -0.87 -2.33
N LEU A 234 -16.99 -1.41 -2.62
CA LEU A 234 -16.60 -2.76 -2.17
C LEU A 234 -16.49 -2.85 -0.65
N GLY A 235 -16.06 -1.79 0.05
CA GLY A 235 -16.01 -1.73 1.50
C GLY A 235 -17.37 -1.99 2.15
N CYS A 236 -18.43 -1.34 1.65
CA CYS A 236 -19.79 -1.59 2.11
C CYS A 236 -20.31 -2.98 1.70
N LEU A 237 -20.11 -3.37 0.44
CA LEU A 237 -20.70 -4.60 -0.12
C LEU A 237 -20.01 -5.87 0.40
N LYS A 238 -18.68 -5.88 0.48
CA LYS A 238 -17.88 -7.07 0.77
C LYS A 238 -17.39 -7.14 2.21
N TYR A 239 -16.93 -6.03 2.77
CA TYR A 239 -16.46 -5.98 4.15
C TYR A 239 -17.56 -5.72 5.18
N LYS A 240 -18.79 -5.37 4.72
CA LYS A 240 -19.94 -5.06 5.59
C LYS A 240 -19.64 -3.90 6.55
N LEU A 241 -18.84 -2.96 6.11
CA LEU A 241 -18.58 -1.73 6.83
C LEU A 241 -19.71 -0.72 6.54
N THR A 242 -19.99 0.15 7.52
CA THR A 242 -20.92 1.27 7.28
C THR A 242 -20.28 2.33 6.38
N PRO A 243 -21.05 3.21 5.73
CA PRO A 243 -20.49 4.30 4.95
C PRO A 243 -19.48 5.17 5.72
N GLU A 244 -19.73 5.45 7.02
CA GLU A 244 -18.83 6.22 7.86
C GLU A 244 -17.52 5.47 8.17
N GLU A 245 -17.60 4.17 8.44
CA GLU A 245 -16.42 3.32 8.63
C GLU A 245 -15.58 3.27 7.34
N VAL A 246 -16.23 3.14 6.18
CA VAL A 246 -15.56 3.15 4.87
C VAL A 246 -14.92 4.49 4.59
N LEU A 247 -15.61 5.61 4.85
CA LEU A 247 -15.02 6.95 4.70
C LEU A 247 -13.78 7.11 5.59
N THR A 248 -13.87 6.70 6.85
CA THR A 248 -12.75 6.73 7.80
C THR A 248 -11.58 5.87 7.29
N ALA A 249 -11.88 4.68 6.72
CA ALA A 249 -10.87 3.75 6.19
C ALA A 249 -10.09 4.34 5.00
N VAL A 250 -10.74 5.10 4.11
CA VAL A 250 -10.07 5.68 2.92
C VAL A 250 -9.51 7.09 3.18
N THR A 251 -9.72 7.67 4.36
CA THR A 251 -9.22 9.00 4.71
C THR A 251 -8.29 8.95 5.91
N LEU A 252 -8.80 9.05 7.13
CA LEU A 252 -7.99 9.14 8.36
C LEU A 252 -7.13 7.89 8.59
N ASN A 253 -7.70 6.69 8.44
CA ASN A 253 -6.95 5.46 8.63
C ASN A 253 -5.98 5.20 7.46
N GLY A 254 -6.34 5.59 6.22
CA GLY A 254 -5.41 5.62 5.10
C GLY A 254 -4.20 6.52 5.37
N ALA A 255 -4.43 7.70 5.92
CA ALA A 255 -3.38 8.61 6.35
C ALA A 255 -2.52 8.01 7.49
N ALA A 256 -3.14 7.30 8.44
CA ALA A 256 -2.43 6.61 9.51
C ALA A 256 -1.53 5.49 8.97
N ALA A 257 -2.00 4.73 7.98
CA ALA A 257 -1.24 3.65 7.34
C ALA A 257 0.04 4.12 6.64
N ILE A 258 0.16 5.41 6.34
CA ILE A 258 1.37 6.03 5.78
C ILE A 258 2.04 7.02 6.75
N GLY A 259 1.61 7.02 8.03
CA GLY A 259 2.16 7.86 9.08
C GLY A 259 2.00 9.36 8.81
N MET A 260 0.82 9.80 8.34
CA MET A 260 0.48 11.18 8.03
C MET A 260 -0.87 11.64 8.64
N ALA A 261 -1.43 10.89 9.58
CA ALA A 261 -2.74 11.21 10.18
C ALA A 261 -2.76 12.54 10.96
N ASP A 262 -1.62 13.06 11.34
CA ASP A 262 -1.43 14.39 11.94
C ASP A 262 -1.52 15.52 10.91
N GLN A 263 -1.36 15.24 9.62
CA GLN A 263 -1.27 16.22 8.53
C GLN A 263 -2.46 16.19 7.58
N ILE A 264 -3.04 15.00 7.33
CA ILE A 264 -4.11 14.76 6.36
C ILE A 264 -5.14 13.76 6.91
N GLY A 265 -6.18 13.48 6.12
CA GLY A 265 -7.17 12.43 6.39
C GLY A 265 -8.40 12.89 7.16
N SER A 266 -8.40 14.09 7.69
CA SER A 266 -9.58 14.72 8.34
C SER A 266 -9.59 16.23 8.14
N VAL A 267 -10.77 16.83 8.28
CA VAL A 267 -10.97 18.29 8.18
C VAL A 267 -10.82 18.89 9.57
N GLU A 268 -9.59 19.25 9.90
CA GLU A 268 -9.23 19.80 11.21
C GLU A 268 -8.29 20.99 11.06
N VAL A 269 -8.35 21.93 12.04
CA VAL A 269 -7.44 23.08 12.09
C VAL A 269 -5.99 22.60 12.22
N GLY A 270 -5.11 23.09 11.36
CA GLY A 270 -3.69 22.74 11.33
C GLY A 270 -3.33 21.65 10.33
N LYS A 271 -4.30 20.91 9.78
CA LYS A 271 -4.07 19.94 8.70
C LYS A 271 -4.07 20.60 7.31
N LEU A 272 -3.49 19.90 6.34
CA LEU A 272 -3.47 20.35 4.94
C LEU A 272 -4.91 20.42 4.39
N GLY A 273 -5.19 21.44 3.62
CA GLY A 273 -6.49 21.63 2.96
C GLY A 273 -6.65 20.74 1.72
N ASP A 274 -6.58 19.42 1.91
CA ASP A 274 -6.79 18.42 0.88
C ASP A 274 -8.22 17.90 0.98
N LEU A 275 -9.08 18.29 0.02
CA LEU A 275 -10.51 18.05 0.08
C LEU A 275 -11.03 17.49 -1.26
N VAL A 276 -12.03 16.64 -1.17
CA VAL A 276 -12.80 16.17 -2.32
C VAL A 276 -14.24 16.63 -2.16
N VAL A 277 -14.75 17.31 -3.19
CA VAL A 277 -16.15 17.71 -3.28
C VAL A 277 -16.87 16.69 -4.16
N TRP A 278 -17.90 16.05 -3.61
CA TRP A 278 -18.68 15.04 -4.28
C TRP A 278 -19.98 15.60 -4.86
N ASP A 279 -20.36 15.14 -6.03
CA ASP A 279 -21.68 15.37 -6.63
C ASP A 279 -22.66 14.29 -6.13
N ALA A 280 -22.93 14.34 -4.83
CA ALA A 280 -23.76 13.39 -4.11
C ALA A 280 -24.51 14.09 -2.99
N PRO A 281 -25.78 13.71 -2.69
CA PRO A 281 -26.54 14.32 -1.61
C PRO A 281 -26.05 13.91 -0.23
N ASP A 282 -25.47 12.73 -0.08
CA ASP A 282 -25.00 12.16 1.18
C ASP A 282 -23.93 11.08 0.93
N LEU A 283 -23.42 10.52 2.03
CA LEU A 283 -22.38 9.49 2.01
C LEU A 283 -22.90 8.14 1.49
N ASP A 284 -24.15 7.79 1.81
CA ASP A 284 -24.78 6.55 1.35
C ASP A 284 -24.83 6.50 -0.16
N TYR A 285 -25.13 7.63 -0.81
CA TYR A 285 -25.17 7.73 -2.26
C TYR A 285 -23.79 7.48 -2.92
N ILE A 286 -22.70 7.94 -2.29
CA ILE A 286 -21.35 7.70 -2.77
C ILE A 286 -21.04 6.19 -2.75
N CYS A 287 -21.40 5.50 -1.65
CA CYS A 287 -21.20 4.07 -1.48
C CYS A 287 -22.10 3.23 -2.44
N TYR A 288 -23.33 3.70 -2.68
CA TYR A 288 -24.30 3.01 -3.53
C TYR A 288 -23.95 3.06 -5.02
N ARG A 289 -23.43 4.18 -5.51
CA ARG A 289 -23.16 4.42 -6.95
C ARG A 289 -21.85 3.80 -7.40
N ILE A 290 -21.75 2.48 -7.25
CA ILE A 290 -20.56 1.71 -7.65
C ILE A 290 -20.26 1.89 -9.15
N GLY A 291 -18.97 2.05 -9.48
CA GLY A 291 -18.51 2.19 -10.86
C GLY A 291 -18.71 3.59 -11.49
N SER A 292 -19.29 4.53 -10.74
CA SER A 292 -19.42 5.94 -11.16
C SER A 292 -18.22 6.75 -10.67
N ASN A 293 -17.97 7.89 -11.30
CA ASN A 293 -17.12 8.94 -10.74
C ASN A 293 -18.02 10.10 -10.32
N LEU A 294 -18.17 10.29 -9.02
CA LEU A 294 -18.95 11.39 -8.43
C LEU A 294 -18.06 12.52 -7.90
N VAL A 295 -16.75 12.47 -8.16
CA VAL A 295 -15.85 13.57 -7.80
C VAL A 295 -16.16 14.78 -8.67
N LYS A 296 -16.57 15.88 -8.01
CA LYS A 296 -16.91 17.14 -8.67
C LYS A 296 -15.72 18.09 -8.70
N LYS A 297 -14.94 18.12 -7.61
CA LYS A 297 -13.74 18.96 -7.48
C LYS A 297 -12.75 18.30 -6.54
N VAL A 298 -11.48 18.49 -6.83
CA VAL A 298 -10.38 18.17 -5.91
C VAL A 298 -9.68 19.46 -5.52
N ILE A 299 -9.43 19.60 -4.22
CA ILE A 299 -8.69 20.72 -3.65
C ILE A 299 -7.43 20.14 -3.00
N LYS A 300 -6.29 20.67 -3.39
CA LYS A 300 -4.99 20.26 -2.88
C LYS A 300 -4.32 21.45 -2.19
N ARG A 301 -4.03 21.34 -0.90
CA ARG A 301 -3.41 22.42 -0.09
C ARG A 301 -4.18 23.75 -0.22
N GLY A 302 -5.51 23.67 -0.18
CA GLY A 302 -6.40 24.82 -0.27
C GLY A 302 -6.57 25.40 -1.69
N ARG A 303 -6.04 24.77 -2.72
CA ARG A 303 -6.16 25.22 -4.13
C ARG A 303 -6.88 24.17 -4.98
N MET A 304 -7.79 24.61 -5.83
CA MET A 304 -8.41 23.72 -6.82
C MET A 304 -7.35 23.15 -7.76
N VAL A 305 -7.43 21.84 -8.00
CA VAL A 305 -6.62 21.16 -9.00
C VAL A 305 -7.47 20.98 -10.26
N PRO A 306 -6.87 21.14 -11.45
CA PRO A 306 -7.58 20.98 -12.73
C PRO A 306 -8.20 19.59 -12.90
#